data_35a53f8b3819363a36f97ce57a9fa1a9
#
_entry.id   35a53f8b3819363a36f97ce57a9fa1a9
#
_cell.length_a   1.000
_cell.length_b   1.000
_cell.length_c   1.000
_cell.angle_alpha   90.00
_cell.angle_beta   90.00
_cell.angle_gamma   90.00
#
_symmetry.space_group_name_H-M   'P 1'
#
loop_
_entity.id
_entity.type
_entity.pdbx_description
1 polymer ?
#
loop_
_entity_poly.entity_id
_entity_poly.type
_entity_poly.pdbx_seq_one_letter_code
_entity_poly.pdbx_strand_id
1 'polypeptide(L)'
;MNKRIATLWKFLTYDIWRITEDEVTKTTFSLYNIIKTIYLCINRFTKDRLVNKASALTYSTLLAIVPILAIVFAIARGFGFDNLMESQIVQGFGGPSETTEVIFQFVNSYLSQTKNGIFIGVGLIMLLWTVLNLINNMEITFNRIWQVKKARSMYRKITDYFSMLLLIPLLLVVSGGLSIFMSTMLKNVTDFTLLAPIGKFLIRLIPFVLTWVMFTALYVFMPNTKVKLKHALISGILAGTAHQAFQFLYISSQLWVSRYNAIYGSFAALPMFLLWLQISWTICLFGAELTYAGQNIRNFSFDKDARNISRRYRDFISILIMSFVAKRFEKNEPPYTAEDISEECQIPIRLTNQTLYELQEINLLHEVVTDAKNQDIAYQPSMDISKLNVALLLDKLDTHGSEDFKIDKDKEFHGQWETLMKAREEYYKSASQVLLKDL
;
A
#
# COMPACT_ATOMS: atom_id res chain seq x y z
N MET A 1 -16.24 29.33 -12.33
CA MET A 1 -16.19 27.85 -12.49
C MET A 1 -17.48 27.38 -13.13
N ASN A 2 -17.41 26.71 -14.27
CA ASN A 2 -18.57 26.35 -15.08
C ASN A 2 -19.54 25.47 -14.26
N LYS A 3 -20.84 25.75 -14.21
CA LYS A 3 -21.84 24.99 -13.43
C LYS A 3 -21.72 23.46 -13.63
N ARG A 4 -21.44 23.02 -14.87
CA ARG A 4 -21.21 21.60 -15.19
C ARG A 4 -20.01 21.00 -14.46
N ILE A 5 -18.91 21.74 -14.31
CA ILE A 5 -17.70 21.26 -13.60
C ILE A 5 -18.00 21.16 -12.10
N ALA A 6 -18.74 22.10 -11.53
CA ALA A 6 -19.15 22.07 -10.12
C ALA A 6 -20.07 20.86 -9.82
N THR A 7 -21.01 20.54 -10.73
CA THR A 7 -21.90 19.38 -10.59
C THR A 7 -21.12 18.08 -10.71
N LEU A 8 -20.22 17.95 -11.68
CA LEU A 8 -19.34 16.76 -11.80
C LEU A 8 -18.43 16.59 -10.59
N TRP A 9 -17.88 17.67 -10.08
CA TRP A 9 -17.05 17.64 -8.89
C TRP A 9 -17.85 17.20 -7.65
N LYS A 10 -19.06 17.72 -7.47
CA LYS A 10 -19.98 17.30 -6.40
C LYS A 10 -20.33 15.81 -6.53
N PHE A 11 -20.64 15.35 -7.73
CA PHE A 11 -20.93 13.95 -8.00
C PHE A 11 -19.75 13.04 -7.61
N LEU A 12 -18.53 13.34 -8.10
CA LEU A 12 -17.32 12.54 -7.80
C LEU A 12 -16.91 12.59 -6.33
N THR A 13 -17.16 13.72 -5.66
CA THR A 13 -16.71 13.92 -4.28
C THR A 13 -17.74 13.51 -3.24
N TYR A 14 -19.03 13.47 -3.58
CA TYR A 14 -20.10 13.28 -2.60
C TYR A 14 -21.16 12.26 -3.05
N ASP A 15 -21.86 12.51 -4.17
CA ASP A 15 -23.05 11.76 -4.52
C ASP A 15 -22.75 10.29 -4.87
N ILE A 16 -21.65 10.01 -5.60
CA ILE A 16 -21.26 8.65 -6.01
C ILE A 16 -20.99 7.72 -4.81
N TRP A 17 -20.57 8.28 -3.66
CA TRP A 17 -20.21 7.50 -2.47
C TRP A 17 -21.42 6.99 -1.69
N ARG A 18 -22.59 7.58 -1.90
CA ARG A 18 -23.87 7.22 -1.26
C ARG A 18 -24.65 6.16 -2.02
N ILE A 19 -24.30 5.91 -3.27
CA ILE A 19 -25.02 4.95 -4.12
C ILE A 19 -24.67 3.54 -3.62
N THR A 20 -25.73 2.79 -3.21
CA THR A 20 -25.67 1.41 -2.76
C THR A 20 -25.88 0.42 -3.92
N GLU A 21 -25.59 -0.87 -3.68
CA GLU A 21 -25.70 -1.93 -4.70
C GLU A 21 -27.16 -2.14 -5.12
N ASP A 22 -28.11 -1.89 -4.22
CA ASP A 22 -29.55 -2.10 -4.43
C ASP A 22 -30.21 -1.01 -5.29
N GLU A 23 -29.57 0.16 -5.42
CA GLU A 23 -30.12 1.33 -6.14
C GLU A 23 -29.81 1.32 -7.64
N VAL A 24 -28.83 0.52 -8.08
CA VAL A 24 -28.35 0.54 -9.46
C VAL A 24 -28.05 -0.87 -9.98
N THR A 25 -28.01 -1.01 -11.32
CA THR A 25 -27.64 -2.29 -11.93
C THR A 25 -26.20 -2.70 -11.57
N LYS A 26 -25.93 -4.02 -11.46
CA LYS A 26 -24.61 -4.55 -11.14
C LYS A 26 -23.48 -3.99 -12.03
N THR A 27 -23.78 -3.76 -13.31
CA THR A 27 -22.82 -3.20 -14.28
C THR A 27 -22.50 -1.74 -13.94
N THR A 28 -23.50 -0.93 -13.64
CA THR A 28 -23.34 0.49 -13.27
C THR A 28 -22.63 0.63 -11.92
N PHE A 29 -22.96 -0.24 -10.97
CA PHE A 29 -22.29 -0.27 -9.66
C PHE A 29 -20.78 -0.61 -9.81
N SER A 30 -20.45 -1.58 -10.67
CA SER A 30 -19.05 -1.92 -10.97
C SER A 30 -18.31 -0.74 -11.58
N LEU A 31 -18.92 0.01 -12.51
CA LEU A 31 -18.34 1.21 -13.09
C LEU A 31 -18.10 2.30 -12.02
N TYR A 32 -19.08 2.52 -11.15
CA TYR A 32 -18.93 3.48 -10.04
C TYR A 32 -17.81 3.07 -9.10
N ASN A 33 -17.63 1.79 -8.80
CA ASN A 33 -16.52 1.30 -7.99
C ASN A 33 -15.15 1.55 -8.65
N ILE A 34 -15.04 1.44 -9.97
CA ILE A 34 -13.81 1.81 -10.69
C ILE A 34 -13.53 3.31 -10.54
N ILE A 35 -14.55 4.16 -10.74
CA ILE A 35 -14.41 5.62 -10.61
C ILE A 35 -14.03 5.99 -9.16
N LYS A 36 -14.71 5.40 -8.17
CA LYS A 36 -14.38 5.57 -6.74
C LYS A 36 -12.94 5.18 -6.44
N THR A 37 -12.49 4.04 -6.97
CA THR A 37 -11.11 3.53 -6.78
C THR A 37 -10.08 4.49 -7.35
N ILE A 38 -10.27 4.98 -8.58
CA ILE A 38 -9.37 5.93 -9.23
C ILE A 38 -9.33 7.25 -8.45
N TYR A 39 -10.49 7.79 -8.07
CA TYR A 39 -10.57 9.02 -7.28
C TYR A 39 -9.84 8.87 -5.93
N LEU A 40 -10.06 7.77 -5.23
CA LEU A 40 -9.43 7.47 -3.95
C LEU A 40 -7.91 7.36 -4.12
N CYS A 41 -7.46 6.64 -5.14
CA CYS A 41 -6.05 6.47 -5.46
C CYS A 41 -5.36 7.83 -5.68
N ILE A 42 -5.93 8.70 -6.53
CA ILE A 42 -5.36 10.03 -6.82
C ILE A 42 -5.33 10.90 -5.56
N ASN A 43 -6.42 10.93 -4.80
CA ASN A 43 -6.52 11.74 -3.60
C ASN A 43 -5.51 11.32 -2.52
N ARG A 44 -5.37 10.01 -2.28
CA ARG A 44 -4.41 9.46 -1.33
C ARG A 44 -2.97 9.62 -1.80
N PHE A 45 -2.70 9.37 -3.09
CA PHE A 45 -1.39 9.57 -3.70
C PHE A 45 -0.85 10.97 -3.45
N THR A 46 -1.71 11.98 -3.60
CA THR A 46 -1.37 13.38 -3.34
C THR A 46 -1.26 13.68 -1.85
N LYS A 47 -2.23 13.23 -1.04
CA LYS A 47 -2.27 13.49 0.41
C LYS A 47 -1.09 12.86 1.15
N ASP A 48 -0.73 11.61 0.79
CA ASP A 48 0.37 10.87 1.41
C ASP A 48 1.73 11.24 0.82
N ARG A 49 1.75 12.22 -0.12
CA ARG A 49 2.95 12.77 -0.77
C ARG A 49 3.83 11.67 -1.37
N LEU A 50 3.20 10.73 -2.10
CA LEU A 50 3.91 9.56 -2.62
C LEU A 50 4.99 9.91 -3.64
N VAL A 51 4.90 11.07 -4.33
CA VAL A 51 5.98 11.58 -5.19
C VAL A 51 7.25 11.83 -4.37
N ASN A 52 7.15 12.39 -3.16
CA ASN A 52 8.32 12.61 -2.30
C ASN A 52 8.91 11.26 -1.82
N LYS A 53 8.07 10.25 -1.63
CA LYS A 53 8.54 8.89 -1.31
C LYS A 53 9.24 8.25 -2.50
N ALA A 54 8.74 8.46 -3.72
CA ALA A 54 9.41 8.03 -4.95
C ALA A 54 10.80 8.66 -5.06
N SER A 55 10.95 9.97 -4.75
CA SER A 55 12.27 10.64 -4.73
C SER A 55 13.22 10.02 -3.71
N ALA A 56 12.75 9.71 -2.51
CA ALA A 56 13.56 9.05 -1.49
C ALA A 56 13.99 7.64 -1.92
N LEU A 57 13.09 6.87 -2.56
CA LEU A 57 13.41 5.56 -3.13
C LEU A 57 14.38 5.67 -4.31
N THR A 58 14.25 6.70 -5.16
CA THR A 58 15.20 6.98 -6.25
C THR A 58 16.61 7.19 -5.71
N TYR A 59 16.76 8.00 -4.68
CA TYR A 59 18.04 8.22 -4.02
C TYR A 59 18.60 6.92 -3.42
N SER A 60 17.77 6.17 -2.69
CA SER A 60 18.19 4.88 -2.11
C SER A 60 18.58 3.87 -3.19
N THR A 61 17.87 3.85 -4.34
CA THR A 61 18.18 2.97 -5.47
C THR A 61 19.49 3.37 -6.14
N LEU A 62 19.73 4.67 -6.32
CA LEU A 62 20.99 5.17 -6.88
C LEU A 62 22.20 4.70 -6.06
N LEU A 63 22.12 4.77 -4.74
CA LEU A 63 23.17 4.29 -3.85
C LEU A 63 23.32 2.76 -3.87
N ALA A 64 22.22 2.04 -4.06
CA ALA A 64 22.19 0.58 -4.03
C ALA A 64 22.45 -0.08 -5.39
N ILE A 65 22.44 0.66 -6.52
CA ILE A 65 22.49 0.07 -7.86
C ILE A 65 23.81 -0.69 -8.09
N VAL A 66 24.94 -0.10 -7.73
CA VAL A 66 26.25 -0.76 -7.87
C VAL A 66 26.36 -1.99 -6.96
N PRO A 67 26.02 -1.92 -5.66
CA PRO A 67 25.88 -3.07 -4.79
C PRO A 67 25.00 -4.19 -5.34
N ILE A 68 23.80 -3.86 -5.83
CA ILE A 68 22.85 -4.85 -6.37
C ILE A 68 23.44 -5.52 -7.61
N LEU A 69 23.98 -4.74 -8.55
CA LEU A 69 24.59 -5.28 -9.76
C LEU A 69 25.79 -6.17 -9.43
N ALA A 70 26.65 -5.76 -8.48
CA ALA A 70 27.78 -6.58 -8.06
C ALA A 70 27.34 -7.95 -7.52
N ILE A 71 26.29 -7.99 -6.68
CA ILE A 71 25.73 -9.26 -6.16
C ILE A 71 25.10 -10.08 -7.30
N VAL A 72 24.32 -9.45 -8.17
CA VAL A 72 23.66 -10.11 -9.31
C VAL A 72 24.72 -10.72 -10.24
N PHE A 73 25.77 -9.97 -10.59
CA PHE A 73 26.85 -10.48 -11.42
C PHE A 73 27.67 -11.59 -10.72
N ALA A 74 27.92 -11.47 -9.42
CA ALA A 74 28.61 -12.51 -8.66
C ALA A 74 27.83 -13.84 -8.70
N ILE A 75 26.49 -13.76 -8.52
CA ILE A 75 25.61 -14.93 -8.61
C ILE A 75 25.59 -15.47 -10.03
N ALA A 76 25.35 -14.61 -11.04
CA ALA A 76 25.30 -15.02 -12.45
C ALA A 76 26.60 -15.69 -12.91
N ARG A 77 27.75 -15.15 -12.51
CA ARG A 77 29.07 -15.73 -12.78
C ARG A 77 29.24 -17.08 -12.12
N GLY A 78 28.74 -17.26 -10.90
CA GLY A 78 28.77 -18.54 -10.20
C GLY A 78 27.99 -19.63 -10.94
N PHE A 79 26.97 -19.26 -11.75
CA PHE A 79 26.20 -20.14 -12.61
C PHE A 79 26.66 -20.14 -14.09
N GLY A 80 27.70 -19.37 -14.48
CA GLY A 80 28.16 -19.27 -15.85
C GLY A 80 27.30 -18.42 -16.78
N PHE A 81 26.48 -17.52 -16.23
CA PHE A 81 25.53 -16.67 -16.99
C PHE A 81 25.95 -15.19 -17.10
N ASP A 82 27.21 -14.86 -16.88
CA ASP A 82 27.75 -13.50 -16.91
C ASP A 82 27.47 -12.76 -18.23
N ASN A 83 27.74 -13.38 -19.40
CA ASN A 83 27.49 -12.79 -20.71
C ASN A 83 26.00 -12.51 -20.97
N LEU A 84 25.11 -13.38 -20.47
CA LEU A 84 23.68 -13.20 -20.59
C LEU A 84 23.19 -11.99 -19.80
N MET A 85 23.68 -11.83 -18.59
CA MET A 85 23.34 -10.70 -17.71
C MET A 85 23.81 -9.37 -18.30
N GLU A 86 25.04 -9.33 -18.82
CA GLU A 86 25.57 -8.16 -19.50
C GLU A 86 24.69 -7.72 -20.67
N SER A 87 24.32 -8.66 -21.55
CA SER A 87 23.47 -8.37 -22.70
C SER A 87 22.07 -7.87 -22.30
N GLN A 88 21.49 -8.40 -21.23
CA GLN A 88 20.18 -7.97 -20.73
C GLN A 88 20.19 -6.56 -20.13
N ILE A 89 21.25 -6.21 -19.41
CA ILE A 89 21.41 -4.87 -18.85
C ILE A 89 21.57 -3.86 -20.00
N VAL A 90 22.44 -4.14 -20.96
CA VAL A 90 22.64 -3.27 -22.13
C VAL A 90 21.31 -3.06 -22.89
N GLN A 91 20.55 -4.13 -23.13
CA GLN A 91 19.23 -4.03 -23.78
C GLN A 91 18.21 -3.24 -22.94
N GLY A 92 18.21 -3.42 -21.63
CA GLY A 92 17.31 -2.73 -20.69
C GLY A 92 17.53 -1.21 -20.69
N PHE A 93 18.76 -0.76 -20.95
CA PHE A 93 19.12 0.67 -21.09
C PHE A 93 19.03 1.20 -22.51
N GLY A 94 18.52 0.42 -23.45
CA GLY A 94 18.33 0.86 -24.84
C GLY A 94 19.56 0.69 -25.76
N GLY A 95 20.53 -0.11 -25.32
CA GLY A 95 21.77 -0.43 -26.07
C GLY A 95 23.04 0.01 -25.33
N PRO A 96 24.20 -0.20 -25.97
CA PRO A 96 25.49 0.28 -25.42
C PRO A 96 25.43 1.79 -25.24
N SER A 97 25.69 2.25 -24.02
CA SER A 97 25.69 3.68 -23.68
C SER A 97 26.80 3.97 -22.69
N GLU A 98 27.24 5.21 -22.62
CA GLU A 98 28.24 5.67 -21.66
C GLU A 98 27.84 5.32 -20.21
N THR A 99 26.55 5.36 -19.93
CA THR A 99 25.99 4.96 -18.63
C THR A 99 26.20 3.47 -18.33
N THR A 100 25.99 2.59 -19.32
CA THR A 100 26.20 1.15 -19.16
C THR A 100 27.68 0.81 -19.00
N GLU A 101 28.57 1.48 -19.74
CA GLU A 101 30.02 1.31 -19.60
C GLU A 101 30.52 1.71 -18.21
N VAL A 102 30.08 2.86 -17.69
CA VAL A 102 30.41 3.31 -16.33
C VAL A 102 29.93 2.30 -15.29
N ILE A 103 28.70 1.80 -15.40
CA ILE A 103 28.16 0.79 -14.50
C ILE A 103 29.05 -0.49 -14.53
N PHE A 104 29.40 -1.00 -15.71
CA PHE A 104 30.24 -2.19 -15.84
C PHE A 104 31.66 -1.97 -15.34
N GLN A 105 32.28 -0.81 -15.56
CA GLN A 105 33.58 -0.46 -15.00
C GLN A 105 33.55 -0.48 -13.46
N PHE A 106 32.51 0.09 -12.83
CA PHE A 106 32.35 0.03 -11.38
C PHE A 106 32.16 -1.40 -10.88
N VAL A 107 31.27 -2.19 -11.50
CA VAL A 107 31.04 -3.58 -11.12
C VAL A 107 32.31 -4.43 -11.26
N ASN A 108 33.01 -4.33 -12.40
CA ASN A 108 34.23 -5.10 -12.65
C ASN A 108 35.38 -4.65 -11.75
N SER A 109 35.54 -3.36 -11.52
CA SER A 109 36.55 -2.84 -10.55
C SER A 109 36.29 -3.37 -9.16
N TYR A 110 35.00 -3.39 -8.75
CA TYR A 110 34.61 -3.91 -7.46
C TYR A 110 34.86 -5.43 -7.34
N LEU A 111 34.51 -6.22 -8.35
CA LEU A 111 34.74 -7.68 -8.38
C LEU A 111 36.23 -8.02 -8.47
N SER A 112 37.08 -7.20 -9.11
CA SER A 112 38.51 -7.42 -9.25
C SER A 112 39.31 -7.04 -8.01
N GLN A 113 38.85 -6.03 -7.26
CA GLN A 113 39.50 -5.59 -6.01
C GLN A 113 39.29 -6.58 -4.86
N THR A 114 38.45 -7.59 -5.02
CA THR A 114 38.18 -8.63 -4.01
C THR A 114 39.35 -9.58 -3.74
N LYS A 115 40.55 -9.28 -4.18
CA LYS A 115 41.75 -10.12 -3.91
C LYS A 115 42.49 -9.86 -2.58
N ASN A 116 42.14 -8.80 -1.84
CA ASN A 116 42.83 -8.42 -0.58
C ASN A 116 41.91 -8.61 0.65
N GLY A 117 42.06 -9.72 1.32
CA GLY A 117 41.28 -10.35 2.42
C GLY A 117 40.46 -9.50 3.40
N ILE A 118 40.99 -8.53 4.13
CA ILE A 118 40.28 -7.83 5.22
C ILE A 118 39.35 -6.73 4.70
N PHE A 119 39.73 -6.01 3.65
CA PHE A 119 38.92 -4.99 3.03
C PHE A 119 37.67 -5.58 2.32
N ILE A 120 37.73 -6.85 1.94
CA ILE A 120 36.60 -7.60 1.33
C ILE A 120 35.44 -7.72 2.32
N GLY A 121 35.70 -8.12 3.56
CA GLY A 121 34.68 -8.33 4.56
C GLY A 121 33.87 -7.06 4.87
N VAL A 122 34.57 -5.94 5.08
CA VAL A 122 33.93 -4.65 5.36
C VAL A 122 33.18 -4.13 4.14
N GLY A 123 33.78 -4.22 2.94
CA GLY A 123 33.10 -3.81 1.70
C GLY A 123 31.85 -4.63 1.42
N LEU A 124 31.87 -5.95 1.58
CA LEU A 124 30.70 -6.82 1.39
C LEU A 124 29.60 -6.52 2.41
N ILE A 125 29.95 -6.28 3.67
CA ILE A 125 28.99 -5.90 4.70
C ILE A 125 28.34 -4.55 4.36
N MET A 126 29.11 -3.55 3.92
CA MET A 126 28.56 -2.27 3.48
C MET A 126 27.62 -2.40 2.28
N LEU A 127 27.98 -3.25 1.31
CA LEU A 127 27.12 -3.52 0.16
C LEU A 127 25.78 -4.15 0.58
N LEU A 128 25.86 -5.22 1.37
CA LEU A 128 24.64 -5.86 1.90
C LEU A 128 23.79 -4.88 2.71
N TRP A 129 24.43 -4.08 3.54
CA TRP A 129 23.74 -3.04 4.32
C TRP A 129 22.99 -2.05 3.43
N THR A 130 23.62 -1.58 2.34
CA THR A 130 23.01 -0.61 1.41
C THR A 130 21.79 -1.22 0.70
N VAL A 131 21.89 -2.48 0.26
CA VAL A 131 20.78 -3.19 -0.37
C VAL A 131 19.66 -3.45 0.63
N LEU A 132 19.96 -3.92 1.83
CA LEU A 132 18.99 -4.14 2.89
C LEU A 132 18.27 -2.84 3.27
N ASN A 133 18.99 -1.71 3.29
CA ASN A 133 18.40 -0.41 3.56
C ASN A 133 17.43 0.04 2.46
N LEU A 134 17.77 -0.19 1.19
CA LEU A 134 16.83 0.05 0.08
C LEU A 134 15.54 -0.76 0.26
N ILE A 135 15.65 -2.08 0.48
CA ILE A 135 14.50 -2.95 0.63
C ILE A 135 13.67 -2.56 1.86
N ASN A 136 14.32 -2.17 2.96
CA ASN A 136 13.62 -1.67 4.15
C ASN A 136 12.87 -0.35 3.86
N ASN A 137 13.44 0.59 3.11
CA ASN A 137 12.78 1.82 2.71
C ASN A 137 11.57 1.56 1.78
N MET A 138 11.69 0.56 0.91
CA MET A 138 10.56 0.06 0.11
C MET A 138 9.46 -0.50 1.03
N GLU A 139 9.79 -1.42 1.93
CA GLU A 139 8.82 -2.01 2.88
C GLU A 139 8.11 -0.94 3.70
N ILE A 140 8.84 0.02 4.28
CA ILE A 140 8.26 1.12 5.05
C ILE A 140 7.27 1.92 4.20
N THR A 141 7.62 2.20 2.94
CA THR A 141 6.76 2.96 2.03
C THR A 141 5.49 2.18 1.69
N PHE A 142 5.61 0.90 1.38
CA PHE A 142 4.48 0.03 1.09
C PHE A 142 3.59 -0.19 2.32
N ASN A 143 4.17 -0.46 3.49
CA ASN A 143 3.43 -0.59 4.75
C ASN A 143 2.65 0.69 5.09
N ARG A 144 3.19 1.87 4.75
CA ARG A 144 2.49 3.14 4.93
C ARG A 144 1.29 3.27 4.00
N ILE A 145 1.41 2.87 2.71
CA ILE A 145 0.29 2.82 1.77
C ILE A 145 -0.82 1.91 2.33
N TRP A 146 -0.43 0.74 2.84
CA TRP A 146 -1.34 -0.25 3.42
C TRP A 146 -1.78 0.04 4.86
N GLN A 147 -1.33 1.15 5.46
CA GLN A 147 -1.64 1.55 6.84
C GLN A 147 -1.28 0.47 7.88
N VAL A 148 -0.26 -0.31 7.62
CA VAL A 148 0.24 -1.36 8.51
C VAL A 148 0.95 -0.72 9.69
N LYS A 149 0.47 -0.97 10.93
CA LYS A 149 1.05 -0.42 12.16
C LYS A 149 2.25 -1.21 12.68
N LYS A 150 2.29 -2.53 12.45
CA LYS A 150 3.36 -3.41 12.94
C LYS A 150 4.35 -3.71 11.81
N ALA A 151 5.63 -3.36 12.00
CA ALA A 151 6.70 -3.77 11.10
C ALA A 151 7.00 -5.27 11.26
N ARG A 152 7.60 -5.89 10.23
CA ARG A 152 8.11 -7.27 10.33
C ARG A 152 9.19 -7.37 11.40
N SER A 153 9.28 -8.53 12.06
CA SER A 153 10.41 -8.82 12.96
C SER A 153 11.73 -8.82 12.20
N MET A 154 12.85 -8.47 12.82
CA MET A 154 14.17 -8.41 12.18
C MET A 154 14.56 -9.74 11.53
N TYR A 155 14.29 -10.87 12.20
CA TYR A 155 14.55 -12.20 11.66
C TYR A 155 13.79 -12.44 10.34
N ARG A 156 12.50 -12.14 10.31
CA ARG A 156 11.68 -12.29 9.11
C ARG A 156 12.10 -11.33 8.00
N LYS A 157 12.50 -10.09 8.34
CA LYS A 157 13.06 -9.14 7.37
C LYS A 157 14.29 -9.72 6.66
N ILE A 158 15.25 -10.23 7.42
CA ILE A 158 16.48 -10.79 6.84
C ILE A 158 16.16 -11.96 5.92
N THR A 159 15.32 -12.88 6.35
CA THR A 159 14.93 -14.07 5.55
C THR A 159 14.21 -13.67 4.26
N ASP A 160 13.21 -12.79 4.36
CA ASP A 160 12.42 -12.34 3.20
C ASP A 160 13.30 -11.55 2.21
N TYR A 161 14.17 -10.66 2.72
CA TYR A 161 15.04 -9.83 1.89
C TYR A 161 16.13 -10.65 1.21
N PHE A 162 16.69 -11.63 1.90
CA PHE A 162 17.67 -12.55 1.31
C PHE A 162 17.01 -13.41 0.21
N SER A 163 15.80 -13.90 0.45
CA SER A 163 15.03 -14.63 -0.56
C SER A 163 14.75 -13.79 -1.80
N MET A 164 14.35 -12.52 -1.63
CA MET A 164 14.14 -11.58 -2.75
C MET A 164 15.44 -11.32 -3.52
N LEU A 165 16.54 -11.12 -2.80
CA LEU A 165 17.84 -10.83 -3.39
C LEU A 165 18.38 -12.02 -4.22
N LEU A 166 18.02 -13.24 -3.85
CA LEU A 166 18.36 -14.44 -4.60
C LEU A 166 17.39 -14.70 -5.78
N LEU A 167 16.11 -14.37 -5.59
CA LEU A 167 15.07 -14.57 -6.60
C LEU A 167 15.23 -13.63 -7.80
N ILE A 168 15.61 -12.36 -7.57
CA ILE A 168 15.73 -11.35 -8.63
C ILE A 168 16.74 -11.77 -9.71
N PRO A 169 18.00 -12.15 -9.41
CA PRO A 169 18.94 -12.64 -10.41
C PRO A 169 18.43 -13.87 -11.16
N LEU A 170 17.81 -14.80 -10.43
CA LEU A 170 17.26 -16.01 -11.04
C LEU A 170 16.17 -15.67 -12.07
N LEU A 171 15.26 -14.76 -11.72
CA LEU A 171 14.22 -14.30 -12.65
C LEU A 171 14.81 -13.57 -13.87
N LEU A 172 15.85 -12.76 -13.68
CA LEU A 172 16.53 -12.08 -14.77
C LEU A 172 17.21 -13.08 -15.73
N VAL A 173 17.87 -14.10 -15.20
CA VAL A 173 18.49 -15.16 -16.01
C VAL A 173 17.45 -15.95 -16.76
N VAL A 174 16.35 -16.37 -16.10
CA VAL A 174 15.24 -17.08 -16.75
C VAL A 174 14.59 -16.21 -17.84
N SER A 175 14.38 -14.92 -17.58
CA SER A 175 13.85 -13.95 -18.53
C SER A 175 14.76 -13.82 -19.77
N GLY A 176 16.07 -13.66 -19.55
CA GLY A 176 17.06 -13.57 -20.61
C GLY A 176 17.17 -14.86 -21.44
N GLY A 177 17.23 -16.00 -20.76
CA GLY A 177 17.25 -17.32 -21.40
C GLY A 177 16.01 -17.57 -22.24
N LEU A 178 14.82 -17.24 -21.73
CA LEU A 178 13.55 -17.36 -22.43
C LEU A 178 13.51 -16.45 -23.67
N SER A 179 13.99 -15.22 -23.57
CA SER A 179 14.05 -14.26 -24.68
C SER A 179 14.94 -14.77 -25.83
N ILE A 180 16.12 -15.31 -25.50
CA ILE A 180 17.04 -15.89 -26.48
C ILE A 180 16.47 -17.16 -27.10
N PHE A 181 15.93 -18.07 -26.28
CA PHE A 181 15.28 -19.29 -26.76
C PHE A 181 14.17 -18.98 -27.74
N MET A 182 13.28 -18.03 -27.39
CA MET A 182 12.19 -17.61 -28.27
C MET A 182 12.68 -16.94 -29.54
N SER A 183 13.73 -16.11 -29.48
CA SER A 183 14.30 -15.47 -30.67
C SER A 183 14.95 -16.49 -31.62
N THR A 184 15.56 -17.55 -31.08
CA THR A 184 16.17 -18.62 -31.85
C THR A 184 15.09 -19.52 -32.48
N MET A 185 14.05 -19.88 -31.71
CA MET A 185 12.90 -20.61 -32.20
C MET A 185 12.22 -19.90 -33.38
N LEU A 186 12.07 -18.57 -33.30
CA LEU A 186 11.47 -17.79 -34.40
C LEU A 186 12.32 -17.76 -35.68
N LYS A 187 13.64 -17.74 -35.56
CA LYS A 187 14.51 -17.85 -36.73
C LYS A 187 14.28 -19.15 -37.49
N ASN A 188 14.01 -20.24 -36.72
CA ASN A 188 13.75 -21.55 -37.32
C ASN A 188 12.30 -21.74 -37.80
N VAL A 189 11.34 -20.93 -37.31
CA VAL A 189 9.91 -21.00 -37.70
C VAL A 189 9.57 -20.00 -38.82
N THR A 190 10.52 -19.16 -39.25
CA THR A 190 10.29 -18.23 -40.38
C THR A 190 9.99 -18.94 -41.71
N ASP A 191 10.20 -20.24 -41.84
CA ASP A 191 9.80 -21.02 -42.99
C ASP A 191 8.28 -21.31 -43.07
N PHE A 192 7.53 -21.06 -41.98
CA PHE A 192 6.07 -21.12 -41.92
C PHE A 192 5.46 -19.71 -42.00
N THR A 193 5.21 -19.23 -43.17
CA THR A 193 4.74 -17.86 -43.51
C THR A 193 3.46 -17.42 -42.78
N LEU A 194 2.59 -18.35 -42.36
CA LEU A 194 1.34 -18.03 -41.64
C LEU A 194 1.50 -17.83 -40.13
N LEU A 195 2.53 -18.41 -39.51
CA LEU A 195 2.74 -18.33 -38.04
C LEU A 195 3.74 -17.25 -37.62
N ALA A 196 4.51 -16.72 -38.55
CA ALA A 196 5.52 -15.69 -38.31
C ALA A 196 4.98 -14.40 -37.60
N PRO A 197 3.82 -13.84 -37.97
CA PRO A 197 3.29 -12.65 -37.32
C PRO A 197 2.86 -12.92 -35.90
N ILE A 198 2.28 -14.09 -35.61
CA ILE A 198 1.85 -14.50 -34.23
C ILE A 198 3.08 -14.69 -33.33
N GLY A 199 4.12 -15.35 -33.84
CA GLY A 199 5.36 -15.53 -33.10
C GLY A 199 6.05 -14.20 -32.77
N LYS A 200 6.13 -13.26 -33.70
CA LYS A 200 6.65 -11.90 -33.47
C LYS A 200 5.84 -11.13 -32.44
N PHE A 201 4.52 -11.27 -32.45
CA PHE A 201 3.64 -10.65 -31.46
C PHE A 201 3.89 -11.22 -30.06
N LEU A 202 3.97 -12.55 -29.92
CA LEU A 202 4.23 -13.20 -28.63
C LEU A 202 5.57 -12.77 -28.01
N ILE A 203 6.64 -12.66 -28.84
CA ILE A 203 7.93 -12.17 -28.34
C ILE A 203 7.85 -10.74 -27.84
N ARG A 204 7.15 -9.87 -28.58
CA ARG A 204 6.97 -8.48 -28.13
C ARG A 204 6.16 -8.37 -26.84
N LEU A 205 5.35 -9.37 -26.53
CA LEU A 205 4.55 -9.41 -25.31
C LEU A 205 5.36 -9.84 -24.07
N ILE A 206 6.46 -10.60 -24.24
CA ILE A 206 7.27 -11.12 -23.13
C ILE A 206 7.71 -10.03 -22.14
N PRO A 207 8.31 -8.90 -22.54
CA PRO A 207 8.70 -7.84 -21.62
C PRO A 207 7.52 -7.28 -20.81
N PHE A 208 6.34 -7.18 -21.45
CA PHE A 208 5.13 -6.74 -20.77
C PHE A 208 4.69 -7.73 -19.68
N VAL A 209 4.61 -9.01 -20.03
CA VAL A 209 4.21 -10.07 -19.09
C VAL A 209 5.17 -10.14 -17.91
N LEU A 210 6.47 -10.08 -18.15
CA LEU A 210 7.49 -10.07 -17.09
C LEU A 210 7.33 -8.86 -16.17
N THR A 211 7.10 -7.69 -16.74
CA THR A 211 6.89 -6.46 -15.96
C THR A 211 5.59 -6.56 -15.15
N TRP A 212 4.50 -7.11 -15.72
CA TRP A 212 3.24 -7.35 -15.00
C TRP A 212 3.43 -8.29 -13.82
N VAL A 213 4.14 -9.41 -14.03
CA VAL A 213 4.44 -10.37 -12.95
C VAL A 213 5.30 -9.72 -11.88
N MET A 214 6.32 -8.96 -12.26
CA MET A 214 7.22 -8.25 -11.34
C MET A 214 6.44 -7.26 -10.45
N PHE A 215 5.62 -6.39 -11.04
CA PHE A 215 4.83 -5.43 -10.26
C PHE A 215 3.79 -6.14 -9.40
N THR A 216 3.12 -7.17 -9.91
CA THR A 216 2.17 -7.98 -9.15
C THR A 216 2.84 -8.63 -7.94
N ALA A 217 4.00 -9.24 -8.13
CA ALA A 217 4.80 -9.85 -7.06
C ALA A 217 5.20 -8.79 -6.01
N LEU A 218 5.66 -7.62 -6.46
CA LEU A 218 6.04 -6.52 -5.58
C LEU A 218 4.84 -6.07 -4.72
N TYR A 219 3.65 -5.94 -5.30
CA TYR A 219 2.45 -5.52 -4.58
C TYR A 219 1.94 -6.55 -3.58
N VAL A 220 2.18 -7.84 -3.83
CA VAL A 220 1.79 -8.93 -2.93
C VAL A 220 2.80 -9.14 -1.80
N PHE A 221 4.10 -9.13 -2.12
CA PHE A 221 5.14 -9.55 -1.17
C PHE A 221 5.70 -8.41 -0.31
N MET A 222 5.71 -7.16 -0.83
CA MET A 222 6.29 -6.03 -0.08
C MET A 222 5.48 -5.63 1.15
N PRO A 223 4.15 -5.48 1.11
CA PRO A 223 3.39 -5.11 2.30
C PRO A 223 3.39 -6.22 3.35
N ASN A 224 3.46 -5.84 4.63
CA ASN A 224 3.31 -6.80 5.73
C ASN A 224 1.82 -7.03 6.08
N THR A 225 1.02 -7.35 5.07
CA THR A 225 -0.43 -7.64 5.21
C THR A 225 -0.91 -8.56 4.10
N LYS A 226 -2.11 -9.12 4.25
CA LYS A 226 -2.71 -9.99 3.23
C LYS A 226 -3.23 -9.16 2.04
N VAL A 227 -2.59 -9.30 0.90
CA VAL A 227 -3.01 -8.66 -0.35
C VAL A 227 -3.74 -9.66 -1.22
N LYS A 228 -4.95 -9.31 -1.68
CA LYS A 228 -5.73 -10.15 -2.60
C LYS A 228 -5.10 -10.12 -4.00
N LEU A 229 -4.68 -11.28 -4.49
CA LEU A 229 -3.99 -11.43 -5.78
C LEU A 229 -4.74 -10.77 -6.96
N LYS A 230 -6.08 -10.84 -6.96
CA LYS A 230 -6.92 -10.22 -8.00
C LYS A 230 -6.66 -8.71 -8.16
N HIS A 231 -6.60 -7.98 -7.06
CA HIS A 231 -6.37 -6.53 -7.08
C HIS A 231 -4.91 -6.19 -7.42
N ALA A 232 -3.96 -6.98 -6.88
CA ALA A 232 -2.54 -6.84 -7.21
C ALA A 232 -2.27 -7.09 -8.71
N LEU A 233 -2.91 -8.09 -9.30
CA LEU A 233 -2.76 -8.43 -10.72
C LEU A 233 -3.28 -7.31 -11.63
N ILE A 234 -4.48 -6.78 -11.35
CA ILE A 234 -5.05 -5.68 -12.15
C ILE A 234 -4.13 -4.45 -12.09
N SER A 235 -3.70 -4.07 -10.90
CA SER A 235 -2.79 -2.93 -10.71
C SER A 235 -1.41 -3.20 -11.29
N GLY A 236 -0.91 -4.43 -11.21
CA GLY A 236 0.36 -4.87 -11.79
C GLY A 236 0.36 -4.78 -13.32
N ILE A 237 -0.74 -5.17 -13.96
CA ILE A 237 -0.92 -5.02 -15.42
C ILE A 237 -0.93 -3.53 -15.79
N LEU A 238 -1.70 -2.71 -15.09
CA LEU A 238 -1.80 -1.27 -15.38
C LEU A 238 -0.47 -0.55 -15.16
N ALA A 239 0.17 -0.75 -14.01
CA ALA A 239 1.45 -0.13 -13.68
C ALA A 239 2.58 -0.64 -14.59
N GLY A 240 2.62 -1.94 -14.88
CA GLY A 240 3.60 -2.54 -15.77
C GLY A 240 3.45 -2.04 -17.20
N THR A 241 2.21 -1.88 -17.69
CA THR A 241 1.96 -1.31 -19.03
C THR A 241 2.38 0.17 -19.07
N ALA A 242 2.04 0.95 -18.04
CA ALA A 242 2.46 2.35 -17.92
C ALA A 242 3.99 2.47 -17.86
N HIS A 243 4.66 1.58 -17.14
CA HIS A 243 6.13 1.54 -17.06
C HIS A 243 6.76 1.21 -18.43
N GLN A 244 6.25 0.22 -19.14
CA GLN A 244 6.75 -0.13 -20.49
C GLN A 244 6.52 1.02 -21.48
N ALA A 245 5.36 1.66 -21.43
CA ALA A 245 5.10 2.85 -22.26
C ALA A 245 6.07 3.99 -21.93
N PHE A 246 6.31 4.24 -20.64
CA PHE A 246 7.28 5.24 -20.20
C PHE A 246 8.71 4.88 -20.61
N GLN A 247 9.12 3.62 -20.50
CA GLN A 247 10.43 3.15 -20.93
C GLN A 247 10.65 3.35 -22.43
N PHE A 248 9.64 3.07 -23.24
CA PHE A 248 9.69 3.34 -24.69
C PHE A 248 9.89 4.83 -24.97
N LEU A 249 9.14 5.70 -24.29
CA LEU A 249 9.30 7.17 -24.40
C LEU A 249 10.69 7.63 -23.95
N TYR A 250 11.20 7.07 -22.85
CA TYR A 250 12.53 7.37 -22.34
C TYR A 250 13.64 7.01 -23.33
N ILE A 251 13.62 5.79 -23.88
CA ILE A 251 14.59 5.35 -24.88
C ILE A 251 14.50 6.23 -26.13
N SER A 252 13.30 6.51 -26.61
CA SER A 252 13.09 7.40 -27.75
C SER A 252 13.62 8.81 -27.51
N SER A 253 13.47 9.33 -26.29
CA SER A 253 13.97 10.65 -25.88
C SER A 253 15.49 10.70 -25.83
N GLN A 254 16.17 9.63 -25.44
CA GLN A 254 17.64 9.54 -25.47
C GLN A 254 18.21 9.68 -26.88
N LEU A 255 17.55 9.10 -27.88
CA LEU A 255 17.93 9.27 -29.30
C LEU A 255 17.81 10.73 -29.78
N TRP A 256 16.86 11.47 -29.21
CA TRP A 256 16.68 12.90 -29.47
C TRP A 256 17.76 13.74 -28.76
N VAL A 257 18.01 13.47 -27.47
CA VAL A 257 19.00 14.20 -26.66
C VAL A 257 20.41 13.98 -27.20
N SER A 258 20.74 12.78 -27.70
CA SER A 258 22.06 12.51 -28.27
C SER A 258 22.38 13.38 -29.50
N ARG A 259 21.37 13.86 -30.25
CA ARG A 259 21.55 14.83 -31.34
C ARG A 259 21.81 16.26 -30.85
N TYR A 260 21.44 16.61 -29.59
CA TYR A 260 21.67 17.90 -28.96
C TYR A 260 22.88 17.91 -28.00
N ASN A 261 23.65 16.80 -27.97
CA ASN A 261 24.81 16.63 -27.07
C ASN A 261 25.95 17.65 -27.24
N ALA A 262 25.86 18.57 -28.20
CA ALA A 262 26.86 19.61 -28.37
C ALA A 262 27.04 20.57 -27.18
N ILE A 263 26.01 20.68 -26.29
CA ILE A 263 26.03 21.63 -25.18
C ILE A 263 26.27 20.94 -23.82
N TYR A 264 25.67 19.78 -23.57
CA TYR A 264 25.69 19.11 -22.26
C TYR A 264 26.56 17.86 -22.19
N GLY A 265 27.00 17.28 -23.32
CA GLY A 265 27.85 16.09 -23.38
C GLY A 265 27.33 14.92 -22.54
N SER A 266 28.26 14.18 -21.92
CA SER A 266 27.96 13.06 -21.01
C SER A 266 27.27 13.48 -19.72
N PHE A 267 27.27 14.78 -19.36
CA PHE A 267 26.66 15.27 -18.13
C PHE A 267 25.14 15.14 -18.12
N ALA A 268 24.48 15.06 -19.28
CA ALA A 268 23.03 14.85 -19.38
C ALA A 268 22.57 13.45 -18.97
N ALA A 269 23.46 12.44 -19.01
CA ALA A 269 23.10 11.04 -18.74
C ALA A 269 22.60 10.82 -17.30
N LEU A 270 23.29 11.40 -16.29
CA LEU A 270 22.93 11.22 -14.89
C LEU A 270 21.55 11.85 -14.55
N PRO A 271 21.24 13.10 -14.88
CA PRO A 271 19.91 13.68 -14.69
C PRO A 271 18.80 12.89 -15.38
N MET A 272 19.02 12.43 -16.61
CA MET A 272 18.06 11.62 -17.35
C MET A 272 17.80 10.28 -16.68
N PHE A 273 18.84 9.62 -16.19
CA PHE A 273 18.72 8.37 -15.44
C PHE A 273 17.96 8.56 -14.12
N LEU A 274 18.25 9.65 -13.38
CA LEU A 274 17.51 9.99 -12.15
C LEU A 274 16.03 10.26 -12.44
N LEU A 275 15.72 10.95 -13.53
CA LEU A 275 14.34 11.19 -13.95
C LEU A 275 13.64 9.87 -14.29
N TRP A 276 14.32 8.96 -14.98
CA TRP A 276 13.79 7.64 -15.28
C TRP A 276 13.48 6.84 -14.02
N LEU A 277 14.40 6.81 -13.06
CA LEU A 277 14.19 6.16 -11.75
C LEU A 277 13.02 6.80 -10.99
N GLN A 278 12.97 8.13 -10.95
CA GLN A 278 11.94 8.89 -10.25
C GLN A 278 10.53 8.56 -10.79
N ILE A 279 10.37 8.55 -12.10
CA ILE A 279 9.07 8.27 -12.72
C ILE A 279 8.73 6.77 -12.57
N SER A 280 9.72 5.88 -12.68
CA SER A 280 9.53 4.44 -12.46
C SER A 280 9.02 4.15 -11.05
N TRP A 281 9.60 4.75 -10.01
CA TRP A 281 9.11 4.65 -8.64
C TRP A 281 7.73 5.30 -8.46
N THR A 282 7.48 6.42 -9.14
CA THR A 282 6.17 7.09 -9.09
C THR A 282 5.07 6.19 -9.64
N ILE A 283 5.29 5.54 -10.79
CA ILE A 283 4.37 4.56 -11.39
C ILE A 283 4.18 3.36 -10.45
N CYS A 284 5.28 2.85 -9.88
CA CYS A 284 5.26 1.73 -8.94
C CYS A 284 4.38 2.04 -7.72
N LEU A 285 4.60 3.17 -7.05
CA LEU A 285 3.83 3.56 -5.87
C LEU A 285 2.38 3.90 -6.20
N PHE A 286 2.12 4.46 -7.39
CA PHE A 286 0.74 4.67 -7.85
C PHE A 286 -0.01 3.34 -8.03
N GLY A 287 0.63 2.31 -8.61
CA GLY A 287 0.05 0.98 -8.72
C GLY A 287 -0.16 0.30 -7.36
N ALA A 288 0.74 0.50 -6.39
CA ALA A 288 0.56 0.02 -5.02
C ALA A 288 -0.67 0.68 -4.36
N GLU A 289 -0.83 2.00 -4.51
CA GLU A 289 -2.01 2.72 -4.01
C GLU A 289 -3.29 2.27 -4.72
N LEU A 290 -3.23 1.99 -6.01
CA LEU A 290 -4.36 1.47 -6.78
C LEU A 290 -4.77 0.07 -6.28
N THR A 291 -3.80 -0.79 -5.95
CA THR A 291 -4.05 -2.11 -5.35
C THR A 291 -4.78 -1.98 -4.01
N TYR A 292 -4.27 -1.10 -3.15
CA TYR A 292 -4.86 -0.83 -1.85
C TYR A 292 -6.27 -0.24 -1.97
N ALA A 293 -6.45 0.78 -2.80
CA ALA A 293 -7.73 1.42 -3.03
C ALA A 293 -8.77 0.42 -3.58
N GLY A 294 -8.38 -0.41 -4.56
CA GLY A 294 -9.24 -1.43 -5.15
C GLY A 294 -9.65 -2.52 -4.17
N GLN A 295 -8.76 -2.95 -3.28
CA GLN A 295 -9.07 -3.97 -2.27
C GLN A 295 -9.99 -3.42 -1.18
N ASN A 296 -9.84 -2.16 -0.80
CA ASN A 296 -10.49 -1.55 0.36
C ASN A 296 -11.62 -0.57 -0.01
N ILE A 297 -12.07 -0.56 -1.27
CA ILE A 297 -13.07 0.42 -1.76
C ILE A 297 -14.36 0.40 -0.93
N ARG A 298 -14.83 -0.75 -0.48
CA ARG A 298 -16.02 -0.88 0.35
C ARG A 298 -15.86 -0.13 1.68
N ASN A 299 -14.68 -0.23 2.30
CA ASN A 299 -14.37 0.43 3.57
C ASN A 299 -14.31 1.96 3.45
N PHE A 300 -14.00 2.48 2.25
CA PHE A 300 -13.90 3.92 1.98
C PHE A 300 -15.20 4.57 1.53
N SER A 301 -16.17 3.81 1.05
CA SER A 301 -17.47 4.36 0.59
C SER A 301 -18.14 5.20 1.67
N PHE A 302 -17.89 4.91 2.93
CA PHE A 302 -18.47 5.55 4.09
C PHE A 302 -17.53 6.47 4.88
N ASP A 303 -16.22 6.54 4.52
CA ASP A 303 -15.19 7.26 5.31
C ASP A 303 -15.42 8.78 5.35
N LYS A 304 -16.08 9.33 4.35
CA LYS A 304 -16.32 10.77 4.26
C LYS A 304 -17.44 11.25 5.17
N ASP A 305 -18.46 10.42 5.36
CA ASP A 305 -19.57 10.71 6.27
C ASP A 305 -19.14 10.49 7.73
N ALA A 306 -18.22 9.55 7.99
CA ALA A 306 -17.69 9.25 9.31
C ALA A 306 -16.87 10.38 9.96
N ARG A 307 -16.23 11.25 9.17
CA ARG A 307 -15.41 12.36 9.70
C ARG A 307 -16.22 13.53 10.24
N ASN A 308 -17.46 13.70 9.81
CA ASN A 308 -18.33 14.82 10.16
C ASN A 308 -19.56 14.39 10.95
N ILE A 309 -19.48 13.24 11.61
CA ILE A 309 -20.57 12.72 12.44
C ILE A 309 -20.78 13.63 13.64
N SER A 310 -22.05 14.02 13.88
CA SER A 310 -22.42 14.75 15.07
C SER A 310 -22.17 13.92 16.32
N ARG A 311 -21.90 14.59 17.46
CA ARG A 311 -21.75 13.90 18.76
C ARG A 311 -22.94 12.98 19.04
N ARG A 312 -24.17 13.47 18.87
CA ARG A 312 -25.40 12.70 19.08
C ARG A 312 -25.45 11.40 18.25
N TYR A 313 -24.97 11.45 17.00
CA TYR A 313 -24.95 10.26 16.13
C TYR A 313 -23.85 9.29 16.54
N ARG A 314 -22.72 9.78 17.04
CA ARG A 314 -21.64 8.95 17.61
C ARG A 314 -22.12 8.23 18.86
N ASP A 315 -22.81 8.93 19.75
CA ASP A 315 -23.43 8.35 20.96
C ASP A 315 -24.41 7.22 20.55
N PHE A 316 -25.23 7.46 19.54
CA PHE A 316 -26.14 6.44 19.00
C PHE A 316 -25.40 5.19 18.50
N ILE A 317 -24.31 5.35 17.75
CA ILE A 317 -23.51 4.23 17.25
C ILE A 317 -22.88 3.45 18.42
N SER A 318 -22.39 4.14 19.44
CA SER A 318 -21.81 3.50 20.62
C SER A 318 -22.86 2.69 21.40
N ILE A 319 -24.06 3.21 21.55
CA ILE A 319 -25.21 2.49 22.13
C ILE A 319 -25.57 1.27 21.30
N LEU A 320 -25.67 1.42 19.97
CA LEU A 320 -26.01 0.35 19.07
C LEU A 320 -24.99 -0.81 19.14
N ILE A 321 -23.70 -0.52 19.02
CA ILE A 321 -22.63 -1.54 19.10
C ILE A 321 -22.67 -2.24 20.45
N MET A 322 -22.74 -1.48 21.54
CA MET A 322 -22.76 -2.06 22.89
C MET A 322 -24.01 -2.92 23.14
N SER A 323 -25.17 -2.55 22.60
CA SER A 323 -26.38 -3.35 22.75
C SER A 323 -26.25 -4.71 22.02
N PHE A 324 -25.68 -4.73 20.80
CA PHE A 324 -25.45 -5.97 20.06
C PHE A 324 -24.45 -6.88 20.77
N VAL A 325 -23.33 -6.32 21.27
CA VAL A 325 -22.33 -7.08 22.01
C VAL A 325 -22.89 -7.62 23.33
N ALA A 326 -23.67 -6.81 24.08
CA ALA A 326 -24.28 -7.22 25.33
C ALA A 326 -25.32 -8.33 25.14
N LYS A 327 -26.19 -8.22 24.13
CA LYS A 327 -27.18 -9.26 23.77
C LYS A 327 -26.53 -10.59 23.40
N ARG A 328 -25.44 -10.52 22.62
CA ARG A 328 -24.72 -11.71 22.18
C ARG A 328 -24.07 -12.42 23.37
N PHE A 329 -23.48 -11.63 24.26
CA PHE A 329 -22.90 -12.13 25.51
C PHE A 329 -23.96 -12.77 26.42
N GLU A 330 -25.15 -12.18 26.56
CA GLU A 330 -26.26 -12.73 27.35
C GLU A 330 -26.72 -14.12 26.82
N LYS A 331 -26.72 -14.30 25.48
CA LYS A 331 -27.09 -15.55 24.84
C LYS A 331 -26.00 -16.62 24.84
N ASN A 332 -24.83 -16.34 25.41
CA ASN A 332 -23.64 -17.21 25.37
C ASN A 332 -23.23 -17.61 23.93
N GLU A 333 -23.46 -16.74 22.95
CA GLU A 333 -23.03 -16.94 21.57
C GLU A 333 -21.57 -16.51 21.40
N PRO A 334 -20.85 -17.03 20.37
CA PRO A 334 -19.48 -16.59 20.06
C PRO A 334 -19.41 -15.08 19.90
N PRO A 335 -18.40 -14.40 20.47
CA PRO A 335 -18.28 -12.95 20.41
C PRO A 335 -18.07 -12.46 18.98
N TYR A 336 -18.59 -11.27 18.69
CA TYR A 336 -18.47 -10.62 17.39
C TYR A 336 -17.04 -10.12 17.13
N THR A 337 -16.58 -10.31 15.89
CA THR A 337 -15.43 -9.57 15.35
C THR A 337 -15.86 -8.16 14.94
N ALA A 338 -14.91 -7.28 14.62
CA ALA A 338 -15.22 -5.94 14.11
C ALA A 338 -15.99 -5.98 12.77
N GLU A 339 -15.66 -6.97 11.92
CA GLU A 339 -16.32 -7.22 10.65
C GLU A 339 -17.79 -7.64 10.87
N ASP A 340 -18.04 -8.56 11.78
CA ASP A 340 -19.41 -9.01 12.10
C ASP A 340 -20.27 -7.84 12.61
N ILE A 341 -19.72 -7.01 13.52
CA ILE A 341 -20.42 -5.82 14.03
C ILE A 341 -20.71 -4.82 12.91
N SER A 342 -19.75 -4.63 11.99
CA SER A 342 -19.91 -3.75 10.85
C SER A 342 -21.05 -4.19 9.92
N GLU A 343 -21.16 -5.50 9.69
CA GLU A 343 -22.20 -6.08 8.83
C GLU A 343 -23.58 -6.07 9.51
N GLU A 344 -23.66 -6.53 10.76
CA GLU A 344 -24.92 -6.61 11.49
C GLU A 344 -25.52 -5.23 11.79
N CYS A 345 -24.68 -4.28 12.20
CA CYS A 345 -25.13 -2.92 12.50
C CYS A 345 -25.22 -2.03 11.25
N GLN A 346 -24.82 -2.52 10.08
CA GLN A 346 -24.72 -1.74 8.83
C GLN A 346 -23.91 -0.45 8.99
N ILE A 347 -22.85 -0.50 9.81
CA ILE A 347 -21.96 0.62 10.09
C ILE A 347 -20.65 0.40 9.32
N PRO A 348 -20.05 1.45 8.75
CA PRO A 348 -18.74 1.36 8.10
C PRO A 348 -17.69 0.76 9.04
N ILE A 349 -16.92 -0.24 8.58
CA ILE A 349 -15.90 -0.94 9.38
C ILE A 349 -14.92 0.02 10.08
N ARG A 350 -14.58 1.13 9.44
CA ARG A 350 -13.70 2.13 10.05
C ARG A 350 -14.34 2.83 11.25
N LEU A 351 -15.61 3.18 11.12
CA LEU A 351 -16.35 3.80 12.21
C LEU A 351 -16.57 2.80 13.32
N THR A 352 -16.89 1.55 12.97
CA THR A 352 -16.94 0.42 13.92
C THR A 352 -15.64 0.28 14.67
N ASN A 353 -14.48 0.21 13.98
CA ASN A 353 -13.17 0.10 14.62
C ASN A 353 -12.82 1.31 15.49
N GLN A 354 -13.20 2.52 15.06
CA GLN A 354 -12.98 3.72 15.87
C GLN A 354 -13.82 3.69 17.15
N THR A 355 -15.09 3.33 17.04
CA THR A 355 -15.99 3.24 18.19
C THR A 355 -15.57 2.09 19.13
N LEU A 356 -15.18 0.94 18.57
CA LEU A 356 -14.64 -0.17 19.39
C LEU A 356 -13.39 0.24 20.15
N TYR A 357 -12.48 0.97 19.51
CA TYR A 357 -11.29 1.50 20.17
C TYR A 357 -11.66 2.49 21.30
N GLU A 358 -12.58 3.44 21.06
CA GLU A 358 -13.07 4.37 22.09
C GLU A 358 -13.72 3.62 23.25
N LEU A 359 -14.52 2.58 22.98
CA LEU A 359 -15.16 1.74 24.01
C LEU A 359 -14.17 0.90 24.81
N GLN A 360 -13.04 0.50 24.23
CA GLN A 360 -11.94 -0.16 24.93
C GLN A 360 -11.18 0.82 25.84
N GLU A 361 -10.86 2.02 25.34
CA GLU A 361 -10.16 3.05 26.11
C GLU A 361 -10.94 3.43 27.40
N ILE A 362 -12.27 3.44 27.33
CA ILE A 362 -13.13 3.70 28.50
C ILE A 362 -13.45 2.44 29.32
N ASN A 363 -12.80 1.31 29.01
CA ASN A 363 -12.96 0.04 29.70
C ASN A 363 -14.42 -0.47 29.76
N LEU A 364 -15.13 -0.41 28.64
CA LEU A 364 -16.46 -1.04 28.47
C LEU A 364 -16.40 -2.31 27.62
N LEU A 365 -15.39 -2.44 26.77
CA LEU A 365 -15.10 -3.63 25.97
C LEU A 365 -13.67 -4.10 26.21
N HIS A 366 -13.43 -5.39 26.00
CA HIS A 366 -12.09 -5.96 25.87
C HIS A 366 -12.02 -6.94 24.70
N GLU A 367 -10.82 -7.09 24.16
CA GLU A 367 -10.52 -8.02 23.09
C GLU A 367 -10.38 -9.45 23.62
N VAL A 368 -10.95 -10.40 22.88
CA VAL A 368 -10.80 -11.85 23.12
C VAL A 368 -10.38 -12.51 21.82
N VAL A 369 -9.52 -13.52 21.92
CA VAL A 369 -9.10 -14.31 20.75
C VAL A 369 -10.06 -15.49 20.61
N THR A 370 -10.80 -15.53 19.52
CA THR A 370 -11.82 -16.57 19.28
C THR A 370 -11.28 -17.84 18.65
N ASP A 371 -10.22 -17.74 17.83
CA ASP A 371 -9.60 -18.90 17.20
C ASP A 371 -8.07 -18.84 17.33
N ALA A 372 -7.49 -19.84 17.98
CA ALA A 372 -6.05 -19.95 18.17
C ALA A 372 -5.28 -20.10 16.82
N LYS A 373 -5.95 -20.56 15.74
CA LYS A 373 -5.34 -20.71 14.40
C LYS A 373 -5.33 -19.44 13.59
N ASN A 374 -6.42 -18.64 13.64
CA ASN A 374 -6.56 -17.43 12.83
C ASN A 374 -6.20 -16.14 13.58
N GLN A 375 -6.11 -16.20 14.92
CA GLN A 375 -5.90 -15.01 15.78
C GLN A 375 -6.95 -13.92 15.53
N ASP A 376 -8.20 -14.31 15.21
CA ASP A 376 -9.27 -13.36 15.00
C ASP A 376 -9.65 -12.71 16.33
N ILE A 377 -9.62 -11.38 16.33
CA ILE A 377 -9.94 -10.55 17.51
C ILE A 377 -11.45 -10.31 17.51
N ALA A 378 -12.09 -10.66 18.62
CA ALA A 378 -13.49 -10.39 18.86
C ALA A 378 -13.67 -9.57 20.15
N TYR A 379 -14.88 -9.08 20.42
CA TYR A 379 -15.14 -8.12 21.46
C TYR A 379 -16.19 -8.62 22.45
N GLN A 380 -15.91 -8.45 23.75
CA GLN A 380 -16.82 -8.80 24.82
C GLN A 380 -16.96 -7.63 25.82
N PRO A 381 -18.10 -7.54 26.57
CA PRO A 381 -18.22 -6.57 27.66
C PRO A 381 -17.14 -6.78 28.72
N SER A 382 -16.58 -5.68 29.22
CA SER A 382 -15.55 -5.72 30.29
C SER A 382 -16.13 -5.78 31.67
N MET A 383 -17.45 -5.66 31.81
CA MET A 383 -18.16 -5.67 33.08
C MET A 383 -19.49 -6.41 32.96
N ASP A 384 -20.12 -6.61 34.13
CA ASP A 384 -21.43 -7.24 34.23
C ASP A 384 -22.50 -6.47 33.40
N ILE A 385 -23.14 -7.19 32.45
CA ILE A 385 -24.16 -6.64 31.58
C ILE A 385 -25.39 -6.13 32.32
N SER A 386 -25.66 -6.60 33.56
CA SER A 386 -26.74 -6.11 34.42
C SER A 386 -26.50 -4.69 34.94
N LYS A 387 -25.27 -4.23 34.93
CA LYS A 387 -24.86 -2.87 35.36
C LYS A 387 -24.65 -1.95 34.15
N LEU A 388 -24.66 -2.49 32.96
CA LEU A 388 -24.32 -1.81 31.72
C LEU A 388 -25.56 -1.12 31.15
N ASN A 389 -25.79 0.13 31.56
CA ASN A 389 -26.91 0.95 31.13
C ASN A 389 -26.44 2.11 30.22
N VAL A 390 -27.39 2.77 29.57
CA VAL A 390 -27.13 3.88 28.64
C VAL A 390 -26.45 5.06 29.36
N ALA A 391 -26.81 5.35 30.61
CA ALA A 391 -26.21 6.44 31.38
C ALA A 391 -24.71 6.21 31.62
N LEU A 392 -24.35 5.01 32.06
CA LEU A 392 -22.95 4.65 32.30
C LEU A 392 -22.08 4.74 31.02
N LEU A 393 -22.62 4.29 29.90
CA LEU A 393 -21.94 4.39 28.61
C LEU A 393 -21.67 5.84 28.23
N LEU A 394 -22.71 6.68 28.31
CA LEU A 394 -22.59 8.09 27.91
C LEU A 394 -21.75 8.91 28.87
N ASP A 395 -21.84 8.65 30.17
CA ASP A 395 -21.00 9.30 31.19
C ASP A 395 -19.51 8.99 30.97
N LYS A 396 -19.17 7.72 30.73
CA LYS A 396 -17.80 7.33 30.40
C LYS A 396 -17.29 7.92 29.08
N LEU A 397 -18.13 8.05 28.07
CA LEU A 397 -17.77 8.72 26.79
C LEU A 397 -17.59 10.22 26.98
N ASP A 398 -18.40 10.85 27.82
CA ASP A 398 -18.36 12.29 28.10
C ASP A 398 -17.14 12.69 28.93
N THR A 399 -16.71 11.81 29.83
CA THR A 399 -15.55 12.02 30.70
C THR A 399 -14.24 11.53 30.11
N HIS A 400 -14.30 10.89 28.91
CA HIS A 400 -13.10 10.41 28.24
C HIS A 400 -12.31 11.57 27.63
N GLY A 401 -11.10 11.78 28.13
CA GLY A 401 -10.19 12.83 27.69
C GLY A 401 -9.64 13.64 28.87
N SER A 402 -8.92 14.71 28.55
CA SER A 402 -8.37 15.59 29.59
C SER A 402 -9.31 16.76 29.86
N GLU A 403 -9.69 16.94 31.12
CA GLU A 403 -10.36 18.13 31.64
C GLU A 403 -9.38 19.12 32.32
N ASP A 404 -8.08 18.83 32.25
CA ASP A 404 -7.02 19.61 32.86
C ASP A 404 -6.61 20.80 31.96
N PHE A 405 -7.58 21.69 31.78
CA PHE A 405 -7.35 22.97 31.10
C PHE A 405 -7.24 24.09 32.15
N LYS A 406 -6.35 25.07 31.86
CA LYS A 406 -6.18 26.26 32.73
C LYS A 406 -7.38 27.24 32.66
N ILE A 407 -8.60 26.72 32.72
CA ILE A 407 -9.82 27.50 32.84
C ILE A 407 -10.29 27.37 34.28
N ASP A 408 -10.47 28.49 34.97
CA ASP A 408 -10.95 28.48 36.34
C ASP A 408 -12.46 28.20 36.39
N LYS A 409 -12.79 26.89 36.27
CA LYS A 409 -14.17 26.40 36.32
C LYS A 409 -14.76 26.44 37.74
N ASP A 410 -13.93 26.59 38.77
CA ASP A 410 -14.37 26.57 40.15
C ASP A 410 -14.69 27.95 40.74
N LYS A 411 -14.15 29.01 40.12
CA LYS A 411 -14.38 30.40 40.56
C LYS A 411 -15.00 31.28 39.49
N GLU A 412 -14.22 31.61 38.44
CA GLU A 412 -14.62 32.59 37.43
C GLU A 412 -15.78 32.09 36.55
N PHE A 413 -15.79 30.79 36.21
CA PHE A 413 -16.78 30.19 35.32
C PHE A 413 -17.65 29.12 36.00
N HIS A 414 -17.78 29.18 37.35
CA HIS A 414 -18.52 28.21 38.14
C HIS A 414 -20.00 28.09 37.72
N GLY A 415 -20.67 29.19 37.42
CA GLY A 415 -22.09 29.18 37.04
C GLY A 415 -22.37 28.44 35.75
N GLN A 416 -21.49 28.61 34.75
CA GLN A 416 -21.61 27.90 33.46
C GLN A 416 -21.33 26.39 33.64
N TRP A 417 -20.31 26.04 34.42
CA TRP A 417 -19.96 24.66 34.72
C TRP A 417 -21.06 23.94 35.51
N GLU A 418 -21.56 24.55 36.57
CA GLU A 418 -22.65 24.00 37.38
C GLU A 418 -23.91 23.78 36.58
N THR A 419 -24.29 24.74 35.71
CA THR A 419 -25.44 24.61 34.84
C THR A 419 -25.30 23.41 33.87
N LEU A 420 -24.12 23.22 33.30
CA LEU A 420 -23.82 22.07 32.42
C LEU A 420 -23.94 20.77 33.22
N MET A 421 -23.36 20.70 34.40
CA MET A 421 -23.40 19.48 35.24
C MET A 421 -24.82 19.11 35.67
N LYS A 422 -25.65 20.06 36.05
CA LYS A 422 -27.07 19.83 36.37
C LYS A 422 -27.84 19.26 35.17
N ALA A 423 -27.66 19.83 34.00
CA ALA A 423 -28.30 19.33 32.76
C ALA A 423 -27.85 17.89 32.43
N ARG A 424 -26.56 17.57 32.65
CA ARG A 424 -26.04 16.22 32.48
C ARG A 424 -26.59 15.23 33.48
N GLU A 425 -26.69 15.61 34.74
CA GLU A 425 -27.23 14.76 35.79
C GLU A 425 -28.69 14.36 35.51
N GLU A 426 -29.53 15.32 35.12
CA GLU A 426 -30.90 15.03 34.73
C GLU A 426 -30.97 14.07 33.52
N TYR A 427 -30.12 14.26 32.51
CA TYR A 427 -30.04 13.39 31.36
C TYR A 427 -29.64 11.95 31.76
N TYR A 428 -28.59 11.79 32.55
CA TYR A 428 -28.13 10.47 33.01
C TYR A 428 -29.17 9.79 33.93
N LYS A 429 -29.87 10.51 34.76
CA LYS A 429 -30.92 9.96 35.60
C LYS A 429 -32.03 9.32 34.80
N SER A 430 -32.43 9.93 33.71
CA SER A 430 -33.40 9.37 32.76
C SER A 430 -32.83 8.13 32.03
N ALA A 431 -31.58 8.17 31.59
CA ALA A 431 -30.94 7.10 30.86
C ALA A 431 -30.50 5.88 31.69
N SER A 432 -30.40 6.02 33.01
CA SER A 432 -29.91 4.96 33.94
C SER A 432 -30.87 3.76 34.04
N GLN A 433 -32.14 3.93 33.71
CA GLN A 433 -33.15 2.87 33.78
C GLN A 433 -33.10 1.92 32.57
N VAL A 434 -32.37 2.27 31.51
CA VAL A 434 -32.31 1.51 30.25
C VAL A 434 -31.05 0.70 30.19
N LEU A 435 -31.16 -0.62 30.29
CA LEU A 435 -30.02 -1.53 30.12
C LEU A 435 -29.71 -1.70 28.63
N LEU A 436 -28.42 -1.75 28.30
CA LEU A 436 -28.00 -1.90 26.87
C LEU A 436 -28.39 -3.25 26.26
N LYS A 437 -28.50 -4.29 27.09
CA LYS A 437 -28.95 -5.62 26.67
C LYS A 437 -30.44 -5.69 26.32
N ASP A 438 -31.25 -4.75 26.79
CA ASP A 438 -32.71 -4.73 26.57
C ASP A 438 -33.10 -3.90 25.34
N LEU A 439 -32.15 -3.16 24.75
CA LEU A 439 -32.34 -2.40 23.51
C LEU A 439 -32.28 -3.28 22.27
#